data_01ad6d95d4f44fcfd50c9b5a84b494b4
#
_entry.id   01ad6d95d4f44fcfd50c9b5a84b494b4
#
_cell.length_a   1.000
_cell.length_b   1.000
_cell.length_c   1.000
_cell.angle_alpha   90.00
_cell.angle_beta   90.00
_cell.angle_gamma   90.00
#
_symmetry.space_group_name_H-M   'P 1'
#
loop_
_entity.id
_entity.type
_entity.pdbx_description
1 polymer ?
#
loop_
_entity_poly.entity_id
_entity_poly.type
_entity_poly.pdbx_seq_one_letter_code
_entity_poly.pdbx_strand_id
1 'polypeptide(L)'
;MTVFNWLEKLCMYVPDKIALKEFETGRTLTYQQLDNISNRLSRQFTADLGIARGDRIALYADNCLEHFILFFVAQKTGAIIVPLNYRLAAKEIHQVLLDCTPKLLITEEKYLPNVAQFPLPASITHQWTLQELQQAGYAQRNAPESFTPRSLDEDDAIFILYTSGTTGLPKGVLYSHKMLFWNSINTTLRLDVTTDERTVCAMPLFHTGGLNVLSTPFLHRGAYSCLMKKFEAETTLRLLESEQVTIFMAVPTILKLLAAAPNFHTADLSRMRFFIVGGEALPLSVIELWQNRGIPIRQGFGMTEAGPNLFSLHQRDAVRKIGSIGVPNFYVHVRIVDDNGQDVERGQVGELLFKGDVVTKGYWNNPTETAKAIKGGWLHSGDLARQDEEGFYYVVDRKKNMYISGGENVYPAEVERVLHTHPCIAEAAVVPTPDEKWGEVGKAFVVLKPGASLS
;
A
#
# COMPACT_ATOMS: atom_id res chain seq x y z
N MET A 1 22.44 -3.22 9.16
CA MET A 1 22.72 -3.21 7.68
C MET A 1 22.99 -1.77 7.26
N THR A 2 23.89 -1.51 6.32
CA THR A 2 24.09 -0.15 5.79
C THR A 2 22.94 0.17 4.84
N VAL A 3 22.34 1.35 4.98
CA VAL A 3 21.34 1.82 4.02
C VAL A 3 22.05 2.19 2.71
N PHE A 4 21.66 1.56 1.62
CA PHE A 4 22.22 1.84 0.29
C PHE A 4 21.31 2.79 -0.47
N ASN A 5 21.93 3.76 -1.14
CA ASN A 5 21.26 4.56 -2.17
C ASN A 5 21.05 3.66 -3.41
N TRP A 6 19.84 3.28 -3.70
CA TRP A 6 19.53 2.39 -4.82
C TRP A 6 19.89 3.00 -6.17
N LEU A 7 19.71 4.31 -6.35
CA LEU A 7 20.04 4.97 -7.62
C LEU A 7 21.52 4.90 -7.95
N GLU A 8 22.42 4.93 -6.96
CA GLU A 8 23.86 4.79 -7.20
C GLU A 8 24.19 3.51 -8.00
N LYS A 9 23.55 2.38 -7.62
CA LYS A 9 23.76 1.11 -8.33
C LYS A 9 22.97 1.03 -9.63
N LEU A 10 21.75 1.53 -9.64
CA LEU A 10 20.89 1.49 -10.83
C LEU A 10 21.45 2.37 -11.96
N CYS A 11 22.07 3.49 -11.64
CA CYS A 11 22.79 4.31 -12.64
C CYS A 11 24.04 3.62 -13.21
N MET A 12 24.64 2.67 -12.47
CA MET A 12 25.72 1.84 -13.03
C MET A 12 25.19 0.72 -13.94
N TYR A 13 23.97 0.20 -13.65
CA TYR A 13 23.41 -0.97 -14.35
C TYR A 13 22.52 -0.58 -15.53
N VAL A 14 21.65 0.41 -15.37
CA VAL A 14 20.59 0.75 -16.34
C VAL A 14 20.34 2.27 -16.40
N PRO A 15 21.35 3.13 -16.58
CA PRO A 15 21.23 4.59 -16.47
C PRO A 15 20.16 5.19 -17.40
N ASP A 16 20.13 4.74 -18.65
CA ASP A 16 19.28 5.29 -19.72
C ASP A 16 17.90 4.66 -19.78
N LYS A 17 17.65 3.61 -18.97
CA LYS A 17 16.35 2.96 -18.93
C LYS A 17 15.31 3.89 -18.29
N ILE A 18 14.14 4.02 -18.94
CA ILE A 18 13.00 4.71 -18.35
C ILE A 18 12.56 3.93 -17.10
N ALA A 19 12.65 4.58 -15.94
CA ALA A 19 12.20 4.07 -14.67
C ALA A 19 10.71 4.37 -14.44
N LEU A 20 10.32 5.62 -14.73
CA LEU A 20 9.01 6.16 -14.44
C LEU A 20 8.44 6.91 -15.64
N LYS A 21 7.12 6.77 -15.82
CA LYS A 21 6.31 7.58 -16.74
C LYS A 21 5.07 8.07 -15.99
N GLU A 22 4.64 9.28 -16.26
CA GLU A 22 3.34 9.82 -15.83
C GLU A 22 2.43 9.87 -17.04
N PHE A 23 1.32 9.18 -16.97
CA PHE A 23 0.42 9.00 -18.11
C PHE A 23 -0.16 10.31 -18.60
N GLU A 24 -0.74 11.11 -17.70
CA GLU A 24 -1.51 12.32 -18.08
C GLU A 24 -0.66 13.41 -18.73
N THR A 25 0.59 13.49 -18.36
CA THR A 25 1.53 14.50 -18.90
C THR A 25 2.48 13.96 -19.95
N GLY A 26 2.61 12.64 -20.04
CA GLY A 26 3.62 11.97 -20.86
C GLY A 26 5.06 12.14 -20.37
N ARG A 27 5.27 12.77 -19.20
CA ARG A 27 6.61 12.93 -18.62
C ARG A 27 7.26 11.58 -18.34
N THR A 28 8.52 11.44 -18.69
CA THR A 28 9.33 10.25 -18.40
C THR A 28 10.60 10.63 -17.67
N LEU A 29 11.09 9.72 -16.83
CA LEU A 29 12.38 9.84 -16.17
C LEU A 29 13.16 8.54 -16.30
N THR A 30 14.41 8.66 -16.75
CA THR A 30 15.37 7.55 -16.68
C THR A 30 15.93 7.44 -15.26
N TYR A 31 16.59 6.32 -14.94
CA TYR A 31 17.28 6.16 -13.65
C TYR A 31 18.34 7.25 -13.44
N GLN A 32 19.10 7.62 -14.48
CA GLN A 32 20.08 8.71 -14.38
C GLN A 32 19.42 10.06 -14.14
N GLN A 33 18.28 10.34 -14.78
CA GLN A 33 17.55 11.59 -14.55
C GLN A 33 16.97 11.66 -13.14
N LEU A 34 16.45 10.54 -12.60
CA LEU A 34 16.01 10.45 -11.21
C LEU A 34 17.16 10.75 -10.25
N ASP A 35 18.36 10.22 -10.51
CA ASP A 35 19.54 10.50 -9.68
C ASP A 35 19.92 11.97 -9.72
N ASN A 36 20.04 12.56 -10.90
CA ASN A 36 20.39 13.96 -11.07
C ASN A 36 19.40 14.89 -10.36
N ILE A 37 18.08 14.66 -10.54
CA ILE A 37 17.01 15.44 -9.92
C ILE A 37 17.06 15.30 -8.40
N SER A 38 17.15 14.08 -7.90
CA SER A 38 17.15 13.84 -6.44
C SER A 38 18.45 14.35 -5.78
N ASN A 39 19.61 14.33 -6.48
CA ASN A 39 20.85 14.93 -5.98
C ASN A 39 20.71 16.45 -5.85
N ARG A 40 20.16 17.12 -6.86
CA ARG A 40 19.90 18.57 -6.85
C ARG A 40 18.97 18.97 -5.72
N LEU A 41 17.82 18.32 -5.61
CA LEU A 41 16.87 18.60 -4.54
C LEU A 41 17.44 18.29 -3.15
N SER A 42 18.23 17.22 -3.02
CA SER A 42 18.91 16.89 -1.75
C SER A 42 19.87 18.00 -1.32
N ARG A 43 20.64 18.57 -2.28
CA ARG A 43 21.50 19.72 -1.99
C ARG A 43 20.69 20.93 -1.58
N GLN A 44 19.68 21.31 -2.36
CA GLN A 44 18.86 22.47 -2.08
C GLN A 44 18.14 22.34 -0.75
N PHE A 45 17.54 21.19 -0.46
CA PHE A 45 16.83 20.97 0.80
C PHE A 45 17.77 21.03 2.01
N THR A 46 18.99 20.49 1.89
CA THR A 46 19.93 20.51 3.01
C THR A 46 20.64 21.86 3.18
N ALA A 47 21.05 22.53 2.07
CA ALA A 47 21.78 23.77 2.13
C ALA A 47 20.86 25.00 2.32
N ASP A 48 19.78 25.09 1.55
CA ASP A 48 18.93 26.30 1.52
C ASP A 48 17.78 26.23 2.50
N LEU A 49 17.16 25.02 2.69
CA LEU A 49 16.02 24.85 3.59
C LEU A 49 16.44 24.25 4.96
N GLY A 50 17.71 23.89 5.12
CA GLY A 50 18.23 23.32 6.35
C GLY A 50 17.57 21.99 6.74
N ILE A 51 17.02 21.22 5.78
CA ILE A 51 16.43 19.90 6.05
C ILE A 51 17.50 18.94 6.59
N ALA A 52 17.24 18.37 7.74
CA ALA A 52 18.14 17.45 8.43
C ALA A 52 17.57 16.02 8.46
N ARG A 53 18.40 15.04 8.85
CA ARG A 53 17.96 13.67 9.12
C ARG A 53 16.86 13.71 10.19
N GLY A 54 15.75 13.01 9.89
CA GLY A 54 14.57 12.96 10.76
C GLY A 54 13.58 14.12 10.56
N ASP A 55 13.90 15.17 9.77
CA ASP A 55 12.91 16.19 9.41
C ASP A 55 11.85 15.61 8.47
N ARG A 56 10.59 16.02 8.64
CA ARG A 56 9.47 15.55 7.82
C ARG A 56 9.21 16.50 6.67
N ILE A 57 8.97 15.91 5.50
CA ILE A 57 8.53 16.58 4.28
C ILE A 57 7.14 16.05 3.95
N ALA A 58 6.12 16.87 4.10
CA ALA A 58 4.75 16.50 3.73
C ALA A 58 4.48 16.83 2.27
N LEU A 59 3.89 15.87 1.54
CA LEU A 59 3.46 16.04 0.16
C LEU A 59 1.95 15.88 0.06
N TYR A 60 1.25 16.94 -0.33
CA TYR A 60 -0.20 16.97 -0.54
C TYR A 60 -0.50 17.13 -2.03
N ALA A 61 -0.57 16.01 -2.71
CA ALA A 61 -0.73 15.92 -4.16
C ALA A 61 -1.44 14.62 -4.57
N ASP A 62 -2.03 14.60 -5.78
CA ASP A 62 -2.40 13.35 -6.47
C ASP A 62 -1.14 12.51 -6.75
N ASN A 63 -1.34 11.30 -7.28
CA ASN A 63 -0.20 10.51 -7.77
C ASN A 63 0.61 11.30 -8.80
N CYS A 64 1.90 11.45 -8.54
CA CYS A 64 2.85 12.16 -9.42
C CYS A 64 4.27 11.58 -9.28
N LEU A 65 5.14 11.87 -10.24
CA LEU A 65 6.53 11.41 -10.23
C LEU A 65 7.30 11.90 -9.01
N GLU A 66 6.90 13.03 -8.47
CA GLU A 66 7.54 13.70 -7.34
C GLU A 66 7.49 12.88 -6.05
N HIS A 67 6.51 11.97 -5.88
CA HIS A 67 6.52 11.00 -4.77
C HIS A 67 7.81 10.15 -4.78
N PHE A 68 8.23 9.70 -5.96
CA PHE A 68 9.43 8.87 -6.09
C PHE A 68 10.71 9.69 -6.10
N ILE A 69 10.67 10.91 -6.61
CA ILE A 69 11.80 11.84 -6.50
C ILE A 69 12.08 12.13 -5.01
N LEU A 70 11.05 12.46 -4.23
CA LEU A 70 11.17 12.70 -2.79
C LEU A 70 11.59 11.43 -2.02
N PHE A 71 11.12 10.25 -2.45
CA PHE A 71 11.61 8.97 -1.92
C PHE A 71 13.13 8.86 -2.03
N PHE A 72 13.71 9.16 -3.19
CA PHE A 72 15.17 9.14 -3.37
C PHE A 72 15.88 10.29 -2.64
N VAL A 73 15.26 11.45 -2.51
CA VAL A 73 15.76 12.52 -1.62
C VAL A 73 15.83 12.02 -0.19
N ALA A 74 14.82 11.32 0.31
CA ALA A 74 14.82 10.74 1.65
C ALA A 74 15.95 9.71 1.84
N GLN A 75 16.18 8.82 0.86
CA GLN A 75 17.31 7.88 0.91
C GLN A 75 18.68 8.56 1.00
N LYS A 76 18.82 9.79 0.50
CA LYS A 76 20.07 10.53 0.47
C LYS A 76 20.27 11.43 1.70
N THR A 77 19.19 12.01 2.21
CA THR A 77 19.23 13.04 3.24
C THR A 77 18.85 12.53 4.63
N GLY A 78 18.10 11.42 4.71
CA GLY A 78 17.47 10.94 5.94
C GLY A 78 16.23 11.74 6.34
N ALA A 79 15.68 12.58 5.44
CA ALA A 79 14.36 13.17 5.64
C ALA A 79 13.27 12.10 5.60
N ILE A 80 12.14 12.37 6.25
CA ILE A 80 11.00 11.44 6.30
C ILE A 80 9.88 12.00 5.43
N ILE A 81 9.44 11.24 4.44
CA ILE A 81 8.34 11.67 3.56
C ILE A 81 7.00 11.30 4.19
N VAL A 82 6.08 12.25 4.20
CA VAL A 82 4.70 12.08 4.66
C VAL A 82 3.76 12.35 3.49
N PRO A 83 3.40 11.30 2.72
CA PRO A 83 2.41 11.47 1.65
C PRO A 83 1.02 11.62 2.28
N LEU A 84 0.38 12.76 2.04
CA LEU A 84 -0.93 13.09 2.61
C LEU A 84 -2.05 12.50 1.75
N ASN A 85 -3.06 11.94 2.41
CA ASN A 85 -4.25 11.45 1.74
C ASN A 85 -5.09 12.63 1.23
N TYR A 86 -5.04 12.88 -0.08
CA TYR A 86 -5.75 13.99 -0.74
C TYR A 86 -7.28 13.88 -0.70
N ARG A 87 -7.83 12.74 -0.22
CA ARG A 87 -9.28 12.53 -0.07
C ARG A 87 -9.81 13.03 1.27
N LEU A 88 -8.92 13.34 2.21
CA LEU A 88 -9.29 13.84 3.53
C LEU A 88 -9.80 15.28 3.45
N ALA A 89 -10.73 15.62 4.36
CA ALA A 89 -11.17 16.99 4.53
C ALA A 89 -10.05 17.87 5.10
N ALA A 90 -10.14 19.19 4.87
CA ALA A 90 -9.13 20.15 5.32
C ALA A 90 -8.81 20.04 6.81
N LYS A 91 -9.81 19.81 7.66
CA LYS A 91 -9.64 19.61 9.11
C LYS A 91 -8.79 18.36 9.44
N GLU A 92 -8.98 17.28 8.70
CA GLU A 92 -8.23 16.04 8.89
C GLU A 92 -6.78 16.20 8.43
N ILE A 93 -6.56 16.88 7.29
CA ILE A 93 -5.20 17.25 6.82
C ILE A 93 -4.49 18.10 7.88
N HIS A 94 -5.18 19.10 8.45
CA HIS A 94 -4.62 19.92 9.53
C HIS A 94 -4.19 19.07 10.74
N GLN A 95 -5.00 18.09 11.16
CA GLN A 95 -4.66 17.19 12.26
C GLN A 95 -3.42 16.35 11.94
N VAL A 96 -3.31 15.81 10.72
CA VAL A 96 -2.12 15.06 10.28
C VAL A 96 -0.88 15.95 10.29
N LEU A 97 -0.97 17.20 9.82
CA LEU A 97 0.14 18.15 9.83
C LEU A 97 0.57 18.53 11.25
N LEU A 98 -0.39 18.68 12.18
CA LEU A 98 -0.10 18.91 13.60
C LEU A 98 0.63 17.74 14.25
N ASP A 99 0.27 16.51 13.88
CA ASP A 99 0.88 15.29 14.43
C ASP A 99 2.28 15.05 13.84
N CYS A 100 2.43 15.06 12.52
CA CYS A 100 3.73 14.79 11.89
C CYS A 100 4.71 15.97 11.94
N THR A 101 4.25 17.17 12.28
CA THR A 101 5.08 18.38 12.42
C THR A 101 6.12 18.55 11.31
N PRO A 102 5.71 18.66 10.03
CA PRO A 102 6.65 18.73 8.92
C PRO A 102 7.36 20.08 8.90
N LYS A 103 8.61 20.09 8.41
CA LYS A 103 9.38 21.31 8.20
C LYS A 103 9.13 21.94 6.82
N LEU A 104 8.87 21.10 5.83
CA LEU A 104 8.50 21.48 4.47
C LEU A 104 7.13 20.87 4.14
N LEU A 105 6.23 21.71 3.66
CA LEU A 105 4.96 21.31 3.06
C LEU A 105 5.00 21.60 1.56
N ILE A 106 4.80 20.56 0.76
CA ILE A 106 4.69 20.67 -0.70
C ILE A 106 3.23 20.40 -1.07
N THR A 107 2.58 21.35 -1.75
CA THR A 107 1.15 21.27 -2.07
C THR A 107 0.93 21.38 -3.58
N GLU A 108 0.19 20.44 -4.18
CA GLU A 108 -0.30 20.60 -5.55
C GLU A 108 -1.29 21.77 -5.59
N GLU A 109 -1.20 22.63 -6.58
CA GLU A 109 -1.87 23.93 -6.67
C GLU A 109 -3.38 23.85 -6.42
N LYS A 110 -4.04 22.79 -6.89
CA LYS A 110 -5.48 22.57 -6.71
C LYS A 110 -5.89 22.33 -5.25
N TYR A 111 -4.95 21.98 -4.37
CA TYR A 111 -5.18 21.75 -2.94
C TYR A 111 -4.83 22.96 -2.06
N LEU A 112 -4.26 24.04 -2.62
CA LEU A 112 -3.99 25.29 -1.88
C LEU A 112 -5.25 25.86 -1.18
N PRO A 113 -6.45 25.85 -1.81
CA PRO A 113 -7.67 26.28 -1.13
C PRO A 113 -8.01 25.46 0.12
N ASN A 114 -7.65 24.18 0.17
CA ASN A 114 -7.86 23.35 1.36
C ASN A 114 -6.89 23.74 2.48
N VAL A 115 -5.63 23.99 2.13
CA VAL A 115 -4.57 24.41 3.07
C VAL A 115 -4.88 25.80 3.64
N ALA A 116 -5.49 26.69 2.87
CA ALA A 116 -5.88 28.03 3.31
C ALA A 116 -7.00 28.05 4.37
N GLN A 117 -7.68 26.93 4.62
CA GLN A 117 -8.79 26.84 5.58
C GLN A 117 -8.35 26.74 7.05
N PHE A 118 -7.04 26.55 7.32
CA PHE A 118 -6.53 26.40 8.68
C PHE A 118 -5.16 27.06 8.84
N PRO A 119 -4.79 27.47 10.08
CA PRO A 119 -3.47 27.98 10.34
C PRO A 119 -2.44 26.86 10.23
N LEU A 120 -1.34 27.11 9.54
CA LEU A 120 -0.28 26.11 9.44
C LEU A 120 0.44 25.91 10.77
N PRO A 121 0.82 24.66 11.12
CA PRO A 121 1.67 24.40 12.28
C PRO A 121 2.99 25.19 12.22
N ALA A 122 3.44 25.70 13.38
CA ALA A 122 4.69 26.46 13.47
C ALA A 122 5.94 25.70 13.03
N SER A 123 5.87 24.35 12.97
CA SER A 123 6.95 23.51 12.45
C SER A 123 7.19 23.70 10.96
N ILE A 124 6.17 24.13 10.18
CA ILE A 124 6.27 24.36 8.75
C ILE A 124 6.97 25.70 8.52
N THR A 125 8.28 25.63 8.32
CA THR A 125 9.10 26.82 8.04
C THR A 125 9.21 27.10 6.54
N HIS A 126 8.89 26.12 5.71
CA HIS A 126 8.95 26.21 4.25
C HIS A 126 7.68 25.65 3.60
N GLN A 127 7.17 26.38 2.62
CA GLN A 127 6.03 25.96 1.81
C GLN A 127 6.43 26.07 0.36
N TRP A 128 6.19 25.00 -0.39
CA TRP A 128 6.37 24.95 -1.83
C TRP A 128 5.10 24.48 -2.51
N THR A 129 4.87 24.97 -3.69
CA THR A 129 3.92 24.34 -4.61
C THR A 129 4.59 23.13 -5.30
N LEU A 130 3.76 22.24 -5.84
CA LEU A 130 4.28 21.13 -6.64
C LEU A 130 5.05 21.66 -7.87
N GLN A 131 4.59 22.76 -8.46
CA GLN A 131 5.26 23.42 -9.59
C GLN A 131 6.64 23.96 -9.21
N GLU A 132 6.81 24.60 -8.04
CA GLU A 132 8.11 25.06 -7.55
C GLU A 132 9.08 23.89 -7.36
N LEU A 133 8.62 22.77 -6.77
CA LEU A 133 9.41 21.55 -6.65
C LEU A 133 9.85 21.04 -8.02
N GLN A 134 8.95 21.01 -8.99
CA GLN A 134 9.25 20.61 -10.36
C GLN A 134 10.27 21.55 -11.01
N GLN A 135 10.08 22.85 -10.93
CA GLN A 135 11.02 23.83 -11.48
C GLN A 135 12.43 23.65 -10.89
N ALA A 136 12.52 23.50 -9.56
CA ALA A 136 13.78 23.29 -8.87
C ALA A 136 14.47 21.96 -9.29
N GLY A 137 13.70 20.88 -9.35
CA GLY A 137 14.25 19.55 -9.66
C GLY A 137 14.57 19.34 -11.13
N TYR A 138 13.69 19.76 -12.04
CA TYR A 138 13.81 19.46 -13.48
C TYR A 138 14.69 20.43 -14.26
N ALA A 139 15.04 21.60 -13.68
CA ALA A 139 16.03 22.48 -14.29
C ALA A 139 17.30 21.68 -14.56
N GLN A 140 17.71 21.60 -15.83
CA GLN A 140 18.92 20.86 -16.24
C GLN A 140 18.93 19.37 -15.82
N ARG A 141 17.78 18.66 -15.86
CA ARG A 141 17.66 17.24 -15.43
C ARG A 141 18.65 16.28 -16.10
N ASN A 142 19.18 16.65 -17.26
CA ASN A 142 20.16 15.87 -18.00
C ASN A 142 21.62 16.23 -17.61
N ALA A 143 21.84 17.32 -16.88
CA ALA A 143 23.17 17.67 -16.41
C ALA A 143 23.56 16.79 -15.22
N PRO A 144 24.78 16.23 -15.21
CA PRO A 144 25.26 15.47 -14.07
C PRO A 144 25.23 16.32 -12.80
N GLU A 145 24.70 15.71 -11.74
CA GLU A 145 24.58 16.35 -10.43
C GLU A 145 25.06 15.37 -9.37
N SER A 146 25.86 15.83 -8.43
CA SER A 146 26.37 14.98 -7.35
C SER A 146 25.89 15.46 -5.98
N PHE A 147 25.62 14.53 -5.11
CA PHE A 147 25.33 14.74 -3.70
C PHE A 147 25.96 13.60 -2.90
N THR A 148 26.65 13.91 -1.81
CA THR A 148 27.17 12.88 -0.92
C THR A 148 26.08 12.48 0.06
N PRO A 149 25.50 11.26 -0.05
CA PRO A 149 24.46 10.81 0.85
C PRO A 149 24.93 10.79 2.30
N ARG A 150 24.03 11.09 3.23
CA ARG A 150 24.30 10.96 4.65
C ARG A 150 24.36 9.49 5.05
N SER A 151 25.15 9.18 6.06
CA SER A 151 25.11 7.86 6.70
C SER A 151 23.80 7.73 7.47
N LEU A 152 23.00 6.72 7.12
CA LEU A 152 21.70 6.44 7.70
C LEU A 152 21.72 5.10 8.42
N ASP A 153 20.88 4.99 9.45
CA ASP A 153 20.60 3.72 10.12
C ASP A 153 19.47 3.00 9.39
N GLU A 154 19.50 1.67 9.35
CA GLU A 154 18.43 0.88 8.74
C GLU A 154 17.08 1.06 9.44
N ASP A 155 17.11 1.46 10.71
CA ASP A 155 15.93 1.74 11.51
C ASP A 155 15.42 3.17 11.39
N ASP A 156 16.14 4.06 10.66
CA ASP A 156 15.60 5.39 10.33
C ASP A 156 14.30 5.24 9.51
N ALA A 157 13.31 6.05 9.86
CA ALA A 157 12.10 6.11 9.09
C ALA A 157 12.35 6.81 7.74
N ILE A 158 11.81 6.25 6.67
CA ILE A 158 11.79 6.87 5.34
C ILE A 158 10.40 7.44 5.03
N PHE A 159 9.34 6.82 5.59
CA PHE A 159 7.97 7.31 5.48
C PHE A 159 7.29 7.35 6.85
N ILE A 160 6.33 8.27 7.01
CA ILE A 160 5.23 8.16 7.95
C ILE A 160 3.97 7.96 7.12
N LEU A 161 3.38 6.76 7.18
CA LEU A 161 2.18 6.41 6.43
C LEU A 161 0.97 6.40 7.37
N TYR A 162 0.04 7.32 7.15
CA TYR A 162 -1.14 7.44 8.01
C TYR A 162 -2.20 6.40 7.65
N THR A 163 -2.68 5.69 8.67
CA THR A 163 -3.77 4.72 8.58
C THR A 163 -4.98 5.21 9.37
N SER A 164 -6.18 4.76 8.98
CA SER A 164 -7.40 5.07 9.73
C SER A 164 -7.35 4.41 11.11
N GLY A 165 -7.24 5.21 12.16
CA GLY A 165 -7.27 4.71 13.54
C GLY A 165 -8.69 4.27 13.95
N THR A 166 -8.78 3.26 14.80
CA THR A 166 -10.05 2.81 15.41
C THR A 166 -10.68 3.86 16.32
N THR A 167 -9.91 4.86 16.76
CA THR A 167 -10.32 5.97 17.62
C THR A 167 -10.73 7.23 16.86
N GLY A 168 -10.81 7.16 15.53
CA GLY A 168 -11.16 8.29 14.66
C GLY A 168 -10.00 9.22 14.26
N LEU A 169 -8.86 9.17 14.96
CA LEU A 169 -7.66 9.91 14.58
C LEU A 169 -6.71 9.01 13.79
N PRO A 170 -6.19 9.46 12.65
CA PRO A 170 -5.19 8.71 11.88
C PRO A 170 -3.94 8.45 12.72
N LYS A 171 -3.33 7.27 12.54
CA LYS A 171 -2.05 6.90 13.18
C LYS A 171 -0.96 6.86 12.12
N GLY A 172 0.14 7.55 12.36
CA GLY A 172 1.30 7.55 11.48
C GLY A 172 2.19 6.33 11.73
N VAL A 173 2.19 5.37 10.83
CA VAL A 173 3.09 4.20 10.89
C VAL A 173 4.49 4.61 10.50
N LEU A 174 5.48 4.33 11.36
CA LEU A 174 6.90 4.51 11.05
C LEU A 174 7.35 3.42 10.09
N TYR A 175 7.61 3.78 8.84
CA TYR A 175 8.09 2.86 7.81
C TYR A 175 9.59 3.07 7.62
N SER A 176 10.42 2.14 8.10
CA SER A 176 11.88 2.28 8.10
C SER A 176 12.53 1.85 6.79
N HIS A 177 13.80 2.23 6.59
CA HIS A 177 14.62 1.71 5.49
C HIS A 177 14.73 0.18 5.52
N LYS A 178 14.81 -0.42 6.72
CA LYS A 178 14.82 -1.86 6.94
C LYS A 178 13.53 -2.49 6.41
N MET A 179 12.37 -1.97 6.83
CA MET A 179 11.07 -2.45 6.35
C MET A 179 10.96 -2.37 4.83
N LEU A 180 11.38 -1.23 4.26
CA LEU A 180 11.37 -1.01 2.82
C LEU A 180 12.20 -2.07 2.08
N PHE A 181 13.44 -2.31 2.56
CA PHE A 181 14.35 -3.28 1.97
C PHE A 181 13.76 -4.71 2.02
N TRP A 182 13.35 -5.17 3.20
CA TRP A 182 12.86 -6.52 3.36
C TRP A 182 11.50 -6.76 2.69
N ASN A 183 10.63 -5.74 2.67
CA ASN A 183 9.41 -5.81 1.84
C ASN A 183 9.75 -5.96 0.35
N SER A 184 10.72 -5.21 -0.14
CA SER A 184 11.16 -5.33 -1.55
C SER A 184 11.76 -6.70 -1.84
N ILE A 185 12.59 -7.25 -0.94
CA ILE A 185 13.18 -8.59 -1.10
C ILE A 185 12.09 -9.67 -1.10
N ASN A 186 11.16 -9.64 -0.14
CA ASN A 186 10.02 -10.57 -0.10
C ASN A 186 9.21 -10.54 -1.40
N THR A 187 8.91 -9.33 -1.88
CA THR A 187 8.15 -9.13 -3.12
C THR A 187 8.90 -9.68 -4.32
N THR A 188 10.17 -9.30 -4.48
CA THR A 188 10.95 -9.67 -5.66
C THR A 188 11.22 -11.16 -5.73
N LEU A 189 11.48 -11.81 -4.59
CA LEU A 189 11.65 -13.27 -4.53
C LEU A 189 10.35 -14.00 -4.82
N ARG A 190 9.23 -13.53 -4.22
CA ARG A 190 7.95 -14.26 -4.32
C ARG A 190 7.26 -14.08 -5.65
N LEU A 191 7.36 -12.89 -6.25
CA LEU A 191 6.72 -12.57 -7.53
C LEU A 191 7.67 -12.75 -8.72
N ASP A 192 8.93 -13.12 -8.47
CA ASP A 192 9.96 -13.26 -9.50
C ASP A 192 10.08 -11.97 -10.33
N VAL A 193 10.32 -10.85 -9.64
CA VAL A 193 10.45 -9.54 -10.28
C VAL A 193 11.85 -9.35 -10.83
N THR A 194 11.94 -9.09 -12.12
CA THR A 194 13.19 -8.82 -12.84
C THR A 194 13.29 -7.36 -13.28
N THR A 195 14.40 -6.98 -13.90
CA THR A 195 14.55 -5.66 -14.51
C THR A 195 13.59 -5.42 -15.66
N ASP A 196 13.10 -6.48 -16.32
CA ASP A 196 12.26 -6.36 -17.52
C ASP A 196 10.77 -6.19 -17.20
N GLU A 197 10.42 -6.23 -15.92
CA GLU A 197 9.04 -6.06 -15.49
C GLU A 197 8.53 -4.63 -15.73
N ARG A 198 7.23 -4.56 -16.02
CA ARG A 198 6.52 -3.32 -16.29
C ARG A 198 5.19 -3.32 -15.56
N THR A 199 4.86 -2.20 -14.93
CA THR A 199 3.58 -2.03 -14.23
C THR A 199 2.93 -0.68 -14.52
N VAL A 200 1.62 -0.63 -14.28
CA VAL A 200 0.85 0.61 -14.15
C VAL A 200 0.43 0.77 -12.70
N CYS A 201 0.76 1.88 -12.09
CA CYS A 201 0.30 2.22 -10.74
C CYS A 201 -0.94 3.12 -10.82
N ALA A 202 -2.11 2.52 -10.58
CA ALA A 202 -3.39 3.23 -10.49
C ALA A 202 -3.88 3.38 -9.03
N MET A 203 -3.13 2.81 -8.09
CA MET A 203 -3.43 2.89 -6.66
C MET A 203 -2.86 4.16 -6.04
N PRO A 204 -3.51 4.74 -5.00
CA PRO A 204 -3.00 5.94 -4.35
C PRO A 204 -1.63 5.74 -3.70
N LEU A 205 -0.69 6.65 -3.96
CA LEU A 205 0.68 6.61 -3.43
C LEU A 205 0.79 7.05 -1.96
N PHE A 206 -0.26 7.59 -1.37
CA PHE A 206 -0.30 7.83 0.08
C PHE A 206 -0.63 6.56 0.89
N HIS A 207 -1.03 5.47 0.23
CA HIS A 207 -1.19 4.15 0.83
C HIS A 207 0.00 3.24 0.50
N THR A 208 0.35 2.40 1.47
CA THR A 208 1.39 1.37 1.27
C THR A 208 1.06 0.45 0.09
N GLY A 209 -0.23 0.25 -0.23
CA GLY A 209 -0.67 -0.53 -1.39
C GLY A 209 -0.15 0.02 -2.72
N GLY A 210 -0.32 1.32 -2.98
CA GLY A 210 0.19 1.97 -4.18
C GLY A 210 1.71 2.15 -4.17
N LEU A 211 2.26 2.46 -2.99
CA LEU A 211 3.67 2.78 -2.84
C LEU A 211 4.56 1.52 -2.78
N ASN A 212 4.21 0.53 -1.94
CA ASN A 212 5.13 -0.54 -1.53
C ASN A 212 4.75 -1.95 -2.01
N VAL A 213 3.59 -2.17 -2.68
CA VAL A 213 3.29 -3.48 -3.25
C VAL A 213 4.16 -3.74 -4.49
N LEU A 214 4.15 -2.85 -5.47
CA LEU A 214 4.97 -2.99 -6.68
C LEU A 214 5.92 -1.82 -6.90
N SER A 215 5.52 -0.54 -6.62
CA SER A 215 6.26 0.63 -7.09
C SER A 215 7.68 0.70 -6.54
N THR A 216 7.88 0.63 -5.21
CA THR A 216 9.24 0.63 -4.63
C THR A 216 10.02 -0.66 -4.92
N PRO A 217 9.43 -1.89 -4.92
CA PRO A 217 10.13 -3.09 -5.38
C PRO A 217 10.58 -3.03 -6.85
N PHE A 218 9.77 -2.46 -7.75
CA PHE A 218 10.13 -2.27 -9.15
C PHE A 218 11.31 -1.30 -9.31
N LEU A 219 11.27 -0.17 -8.60
CA LEU A 219 12.40 0.76 -8.57
C LEU A 219 13.68 0.09 -8.02
N HIS A 220 13.57 -0.72 -6.97
CA HIS A 220 14.72 -1.45 -6.43
C HIS A 220 15.32 -2.42 -7.44
N ARG A 221 14.50 -3.02 -8.30
CA ARG A 221 14.94 -3.98 -9.34
C ARG A 221 15.37 -3.33 -10.66
N GLY A 222 15.26 -2.02 -10.81
CA GLY A 222 15.51 -1.37 -12.07
C GLY A 222 14.44 -1.61 -13.14
N ALA A 223 13.19 -1.89 -12.70
CA ALA A 223 12.03 -2.13 -13.55
C ALA A 223 11.31 -0.82 -13.91
N TYR A 224 10.23 -0.91 -14.68
CA TYR A 224 9.48 0.24 -15.18
C TYR A 224 8.11 0.38 -14.52
N SER A 225 7.70 1.63 -14.22
CA SER A 225 6.37 1.93 -13.71
C SER A 225 5.75 3.14 -14.42
N CYS A 226 4.51 2.97 -14.92
CA CYS A 226 3.67 4.07 -15.41
C CYS A 226 2.67 4.47 -14.32
N LEU A 227 2.60 5.75 -14.00
CA LEU A 227 1.69 6.29 -12.99
C LEU A 227 0.44 6.85 -13.64
N MET A 228 -0.70 6.59 -13.02
CA MET A 228 -1.97 7.26 -13.31
C MET A 228 -2.37 8.11 -12.10
N LYS A 229 -2.85 9.34 -12.35
CA LYS A 229 -3.40 10.19 -11.28
C LYS A 229 -4.66 9.60 -10.65
N LYS A 230 -5.55 9.06 -11.49
CA LYS A 230 -6.81 8.43 -11.08
C LYS A 230 -7.06 7.18 -11.92
N PHE A 231 -7.60 6.16 -11.27
CA PHE A 231 -8.08 4.98 -11.95
C PHE A 231 -9.28 5.31 -12.83
N GLU A 232 -9.22 4.85 -14.10
CA GLU A 232 -10.32 4.84 -15.05
C GLU A 232 -10.20 3.53 -15.86
N ALA A 233 -11.26 2.73 -15.89
CA ALA A 233 -11.18 1.33 -16.30
C ALA A 233 -10.73 1.15 -17.77
N GLU A 234 -11.36 1.86 -18.71
CA GLU A 234 -11.05 1.75 -20.13
C GLU A 234 -9.63 2.23 -20.44
N THR A 235 -9.22 3.35 -19.84
CA THR A 235 -7.87 3.90 -19.96
C THR A 235 -6.84 2.96 -19.34
N THR A 236 -7.16 2.35 -18.19
CA THR A 236 -6.25 1.40 -17.55
C THR A 236 -6.01 0.20 -18.46
N LEU A 237 -7.05 -0.40 -19.06
CA LEU A 237 -6.88 -1.51 -20.00
C LEU A 237 -6.02 -1.11 -21.22
N ARG A 238 -6.23 0.09 -21.78
CA ARG A 238 -5.36 0.62 -22.86
C ARG A 238 -3.90 0.76 -22.41
N LEU A 239 -3.67 1.18 -21.17
CA LEU A 239 -2.31 1.29 -20.65
C LEU A 239 -1.67 -0.06 -20.36
N LEU A 240 -2.44 -1.04 -19.85
CA LEU A 240 -1.93 -2.40 -19.67
C LEU A 240 -1.41 -2.98 -20.99
N GLU A 241 -2.10 -2.70 -22.09
CA GLU A 241 -1.69 -3.06 -23.44
C GLU A 241 -0.51 -2.21 -23.95
N SER A 242 -0.67 -0.88 -24.04
CA SER A 242 0.30 0.02 -24.68
C SER A 242 1.63 0.10 -23.94
N GLU A 243 1.62 -0.02 -22.62
CA GLU A 243 2.82 -0.06 -21.79
C GLU A 243 3.40 -1.48 -21.65
N GLN A 244 2.79 -2.49 -22.30
CA GLN A 244 3.25 -3.89 -22.27
C GLN A 244 3.41 -4.40 -20.82
N VAL A 245 2.41 -4.17 -19.98
CA VAL A 245 2.44 -4.47 -18.56
C VAL A 245 2.55 -5.97 -18.31
N THR A 246 3.42 -6.35 -17.40
CA THR A 246 3.70 -7.75 -17.06
C THR A 246 3.09 -8.15 -15.71
N ILE A 247 3.06 -7.24 -14.74
CA ILE A 247 2.46 -7.45 -13.43
C ILE A 247 1.63 -6.22 -13.08
N PHE A 248 0.38 -6.42 -12.69
CA PHE A 248 -0.52 -5.34 -12.28
C PHE A 248 -1.10 -5.61 -10.90
N MET A 249 -1.08 -4.59 -10.03
CA MET A 249 -1.70 -4.65 -8.69
C MET A 249 -3.09 -4.04 -8.75
N ALA A 250 -4.07 -4.78 -8.24
CA ALA A 250 -5.46 -4.35 -8.15
C ALA A 250 -6.10 -4.74 -6.82
N VAL A 251 -7.22 -4.11 -6.51
CA VAL A 251 -8.18 -4.57 -5.51
C VAL A 251 -9.38 -5.22 -6.22
N PRO A 252 -10.19 -6.06 -5.55
CA PRO A 252 -11.32 -6.76 -6.20
C PRO A 252 -12.23 -5.85 -7.01
N THR A 253 -12.54 -4.66 -6.48
CA THR A 253 -13.38 -3.66 -7.16
C THR A 253 -12.78 -3.19 -8.50
N ILE A 254 -11.46 -2.97 -8.56
CA ILE A 254 -10.76 -2.59 -9.80
C ILE A 254 -10.91 -3.71 -10.84
N LEU A 255 -10.70 -4.98 -10.46
CA LEU A 255 -10.86 -6.09 -11.39
C LEU A 255 -12.28 -6.22 -11.95
N LYS A 256 -13.30 -5.97 -11.13
CA LYS A 256 -14.70 -5.94 -11.58
C LYS A 256 -14.95 -4.80 -12.57
N LEU A 257 -14.44 -3.60 -12.28
CA LEU A 257 -14.59 -2.43 -13.16
C LEU A 257 -13.85 -2.61 -14.49
N LEU A 258 -12.65 -3.17 -14.48
CA LEU A 258 -11.92 -3.51 -15.71
C LEU A 258 -12.69 -4.53 -16.56
N ALA A 259 -13.28 -5.54 -15.91
CA ALA A 259 -14.07 -6.56 -16.62
C ALA A 259 -15.38 -6.01 -17.23
N ALA A 260 -15.91 -4.92 -16.67
CA ALA A 260 -17.10 -4.24 -17.18
C ALA A 260 -16.78 -3.16 -18.25
N ALA A 261 -15.51 -2.86 -18.50
CA ALA A 261 -15.12 -1.82 -19.45
C ALA A 261 -15.37 -2.25 -20.90
N PRO A 262 -15.75 -1.31 -21.81
CA PRO A 262 -16.06 -1.63 -23.21
C PRO A 262 -14.94 -2.36 -23.96
N ASN A 263 -13.69 -2.01 -23.66
CA ASN A 263 -12.50 -2.60 -24.28
C ASN A 263 -11.98 -3.86 -23.59
N PHE A 264 -12.73 -4.43 -22.63
CA PHE A 264 -12.29 -5.62 -21.89
C PHE A 264 -11.93 -6.79 -22.80
N HIS A 265 -12.77 -7.08 -23.81
CA HIS A 265 -12.56 -8.22 -24.69
C HIS A 265 -11.52 -7.97 -25.81
N THR A 266 -11.22 -6.71 -26.11
CA THR A 266 -10.36 -6.33 -27.25
C THR A 266 -8.94 -5.98 -26.85
N ALA A 267 -8.70 -5.52 -25.61
CA ALA A 267 -7.37 -5.17 -25.13
C ALA A 267 -6.41 -6.37 -25.20
N ASP A 268 -5.24 -6.21 -25.79
CA ASP A 268 -4.19 -7.24 -25.81
C ASP A 268 -3.40 -7.24 -24.50
N LEU A 269 -3.66 -8.24 -23.68
CA LEU A 269 -2.98 -8.45 -22.39
C LEU A 269 -2.03 -9.66 -22.45
N SER A 270 -1.55 -10.06 -23.63
CA SER A 270 -0.68 -11.24 -23.81
C SER A 270 0.65 -11.15 -23.06
N ARG A 271 1.13 -9.94 -22.74
CA ARG A 271 2.33 -9.71 -21.93
C ARG A 271 2.09 -9.87 -20.43
N MET A 272 0.83 -9.90 -19.99
CA MET A 272 0.48 -10.00 -18.58
C MET A 272 0.86 -11.36 -18.00
N ARG A 273 1.77 -11.39 -17.05
CA ARG A 273 2.17 -12.60 -16.33
C ARG A 273 1.12 -13.00 -15.30
N PHE A 274 0.63 -12.05 -14.52
CA PHE A 274 -0.45 -12.21 -13.54
C PHE A 274 -0.90 -10.86 -12.97
N PHE A 275 -2.10 -10.86 -12.40
CA PHE A 275 -2.50 -9.82 -11.46
C PHE A 275 -2.17 -10.23 -10.03
N ILE A 276 -1.70 -9.26 -9.22
CA ILE A 276 -1.65 -9.41 -7.76
C ILE A 276 -2.82 -8.65 -7.15
N VAL A 277 -3.58 -9.32 -6.30
CA VAL A 277 -4.79 -8.78 -5.69
C VAL A 277 -4.68 -8.87 -4.18
N GLY A 278 -5.01 -7.78 -3.49
CA GLY A 278 -4.98 -7.71 -2.04
C GLY A 278 -5.99 -6.70 -1.51
N GLY A 279 -6.02 -6.56 -0.19
CA GLY A 279 -6.91 -5.66 0.53
C GLY A 279 -8.23 -6.30 0.96
N GLU A 280 -8.79 -7.19 0.14
CA GLU A 280 -10.04 -7.92 0.41
C GLU A 280 -10.00 -9.32 -0.21
N ALA A 281 -10.88 -10.21 0.24
CA ALA A 281 -11.07 -11.51 -0.36
C ALA A 281 -11.64 -11.39 -1.78
N LEU A 282 -11.05 -12.10 -2.75
CA LEU A 282 -11.49 -12.07 -4.13
C LEU A 282 -12.58 -13.14 -4.38
N PRO A 283 -13.76 -12.77 -4.91
CA PRO A 283 -14.80 -13.73 -5.26
C PRO A 283 -14.35 -14.69 -6.37
N LEU A 284 -14.79 -15.97 -6.27
CA LEU A 284 -14.48 -17.02 -7.26
C LEU A 284 -14.83 -16.59 -8.69
N SER A 285 -16.00 -15.99 -8.88
CA SER A 285 -16.47 -15.54 -10.19
C SER A 285 -15.52 -14.54 -10.86
N VAL A 286 -14.84 -13.71 -10.07
CA VAL A 286 -13.84 -12.75 -10.59
C VAL A 286 -12.53 -13.47 -10.94
N ILE A 287 -12.14 -14.47 -10.13
CA ILE A 287 -10.95 -15.30 -10.42
C ILE A 287 -11.16 -16.03 -11.76
N GLU A 288 -12.29 -16.74 -11.90
CA GLU A 288 -12.62 -17.52 -13.10
C GLU A 288 -12.74 -16.63 -14.34
N LEU A 289 -13.35 -15.45 -14.23
CA LEU A 289 -13.47 -14.49 -15.32
C LEU A 289 -12.10 -14.13 -15.92
N TRP A 290 -11.14 -13.79 -15.09
CA TRP A 290 -9.81 -13.40 -15.53
C TRP A 290 -8.95 -14.59 -15.96
N GLN A 291 -9.08 -15.74 -15.30
CA GLN A 291 -8.41 -16.98 -15.74
C GLN A 291 -8.92 -17.48 -17.09
N ASN A 292 -10.23 -17.38 -17.36
CA ASN A 292 -10.81 -17.70 -18.67
C ASN A 292 -10.29 -16.76 -19.77
N ARG A 293 -9.84 -15.56 -19.40
CA ARG A 293 -9.15 -14.64 -20.29
C ARG A 293 -7.64 -14.92 -20.42
N GLY A 294 -7.14 -15.98 -19.77
CA GLY A 294 -5.72 -16.36 -19.77
C GLY A 294 -4.84 -15.57 -18.81
N ILE A 295 -5.43 -14.78 -17.90
CA ILE A 295 -4.68 -13.96 -16.95
C ILE A 295 -4.72 -14.60 -15.56
N PRO A 296 -3.58 -15.12 -15.08
CA PRO A 296 -3.49 -15.69 -13.74
C PRO A 296 -3.68 -14.63 -12.65
N ILE A 297 -4.25 -15.04 -11.51
CA ILE A 297 -4.40 -14.19 -10.34
C ILE A 297 -3.58 -14.76 -9.18
N ARG A 298 -2.82 -13.90 -8.53
CA ARG A 298 -2.19 -14.14 -7.23
C ARG A 298 -2.87 -13.29 -6.18
N GLN A 299 -3.23 -13.87 -5.06
CA GLN A 299 -3.73 -13.11 -3.91
C GLN A 299 -2.59 -12.82 -2.95
N GLY A 300 -2.58 -11.62 -2.39
CA GLY A 300 -1.63 -11.17 -1.38
C GLY A 300 -2.33 -10.64 -0.15
N PHE A 301 -1.64 -10.66 0.96
CA PHE A 301 -2.07 -10.04 2.20
C PHE A 301 -0.90 -9.31 2.84
N GLY A 302 -1.20 -8.18 3.45
CA GLY A 302 -0.27 -7.39 4.22
C GLY A 302 -0.94 -6.18 4.86
N MET A 303 -0.18 -5.43 5.58
CA MET A 303 -0.64 -4.23 6.29
C MET A 303 0.46 -3.18 6.34
N THR A 304 0.10 -1.94 6.60
CA THR A 304 1.08 -0.85 6.65
C THR A 304 2.14 -1.08 7.72
N GLU A 305 1.75 -1.64 8.85
CA GLU A 305 2.60 -1.88 10.02
C GLU A 305 3.63 -3.02 9.83
N ALA A 306 3.46 -3.86 8.80
CA ALA A 306 4.39 -4.97 8.56
C ALA A 306 4.76 -5.16 7.07
N GLY A 307 4.55 -4.11 6.27
CA GLY A 307 4.71 -4.16 4.82
C GLY A 307 3.50 -4.83 4.13
N PRO A 308 3.19 -4.42 2.90
CA PRO A 308 2.00 -4.90 2.19
C PRO A 308 2.15 -6.31 1.62
N ASN A 309 3.35 -6.90 1.64
CA ASN A 309 3.64 -8.20 1.02
C ASN A 309 4.09 -9.22 2.07
N LEU A 310 3.17 -9.62 2.98
CA LEU A 310 3.42 -10.62 4.03
C LEU A 310 3.11 -12.04 3.57
N PHE A 311 2.03 -12.20 2.81
CA PHE A 311 1.58 -13.47 2.27
C PHE A 311 1.35 -13.40 0.77
N SER A 312 1.42 -14.56 0.13
CA SER A 312 1.13 -14.68 -1.29
C SER A 312 0.57 -16.06 -1.62
N LEU A 313 -0.63 -16.09 -2.22
CA LEU A 313 -1.22 -17.27 -2.82
C LEU A 313 -0.78 -17.36 -4.28
N HIS A 314 -0.11 -18.45 -4.64
CA HIS A 314 0.34 -18.66 -6.01
C HIS A 314 -0.86 -18.94 -6.94
N GLN A 315 -0.80 -18.50 -8.21
CA GLN A 315 -1.90 -18.65 -9.17
C GLN A 315 -2.37 -20.10 -9.38
N ARG A 316 -1.49 -21.10 -9.25
CA ARG A 316 -1.85 -22.52 -9.33
C ARG A 316 -2.82 -22.97 -8.26
N ASP A 317 -2.84 -22.25 -7.12
CA ASP A 317 -3.64 -22.57 -5.94
C ASP A 317 -4.88 -21.66 -5.83
N ALA A 318 -5.00 -20.64 -6.71
CA ALA A 318 -6.00 -19.58 -6.60
C ALA A 318 -7.45 -20.10 -6.57
N VAL A 319 -7.77 -21.15 -7.34
CA VAL A 319 -9.11 -21.78 -7.36
C VAL A 319 -9.27 -22.81 -6.24
N ARG A 320 -8.30 -23.74 -6.09
CA ARG A 320 -8.43 -24.81 -5.08
C ARG A 320 -8.35 -24.30 -3.63
N LYS A 321 -7.70 -23.15 -3.41
CA LYS A 321 -7.54 -22.49 -2.10
C LYS A 321 -8.23 -21.14 -2.06
N ILE A 322 -9.43 -21.08 -2.63
CA ILE A 322 -10.23 -19.86 -2.65
C ILE A 322 -10.40 -19.27 -1.25
N GLY A 323 -10.27 -17.95 -1.14
CA GLY A 323 -10.36 -17.21 0.13
C GLY A 323 -9.09 -17.26 0.98
N SER A 324 -8.09 -18.07 0.58
CA SER A 324 -6.79 -18.08 1.25
C SER A 324 -5.96 -16.87 0.87
N ILE A 325 -5.22 -16.33 1.84
CA ILE A 325 -4.17 -15.32 1.63
C ILE A 325 -2.83 -15.97 1.21
N GLY A 326 -2.78 -17.30 1.12
CA GLY A 326 -1.59 -18.06 0.74
C GLY A 326 -0.73 -18.50 1.92
N VAL A 327 0.58 -18.47 1.69
CA VAL A 327 1.60 -18.82 2.67
C VAL A 327 2.51 -17.62 2.96
N PRO A 328 3.17 -17.53 4.13
CA PRO A 328 4.09 -16.46 4.45
C PRO A 328 5.21 -16.31 3.40
N ASN A 329 5.59 -15.08 3.12
CA ASN A 329 6.76 -14.79 2.30
C ASN A 329 8.06 -15.10 3.07
N PHE A 330 9.20 -15.13 2.38
CA PHE A 330 10.45 -15.73 2.84
C PHE A 330 10.93 -15.24 4.22
N TYR A 331 10.87 -13.94 4.49
CA TYR A 331 11.46 -13.32 5.68
C TYR A 331 10.37 -12.77 6.61
N VAL A 332 9.26 -13.52 6.74
CA VAL A 332 8.14 -13.19 7.62
C VAL A 332 7.89 -14.36 8.58
N HIS A 333 8.01 -14.11 9.86
CA HIS A 333 7.59 -15.06 10.90
C HIS A 333 6.13 -14.80 11.25
N VAL A 334 5.36 -15.87 11.39
CA VAL A 334 3.91 -15.81 11.61
C VAL A 334 3.54 -16.75 12.75
N ARG A 335 2.60 -16.32 13.59
CA ARG A 335 1.91 -17.15 14.58
C ARG A 335 0.42 -16.88 14.51
N ILE A 336 -0.38 -17.86 14.90
CA ILE A 336 -1.80 -17.69 15.21
C ILE A 336 -1.95 -18.06 16.68
N VAL A 337 -2.47 -17.14 17.50
CA VAL A 337 -2.52 -17.31 18.95
C VAL A 337 -3.93 -17.09 19.51
N ASP A 338 -4.22 -17.77 20.61
CA ASP A 338 -5.43 -17.53 21.42
C ASP A 338 -5.32 -16.22 22.23
N ASP A 339 -6.33 -15.93 23.05
CA ASP A 339 -6.36 -14.75 23.90
C ASP A 339 -5.32 -14.78 25.04
N ASN A 340 -4.75 -15.94 25.34
CA ASN A 340 -3.67 -16.12 26.30
C ASN A 340 -2.27 -16.00 25.66
N GLY A 341 -2.21 -15.79 24.34
CA GLY A 341 -0.97 -15.71 23.58
C GLY A 341 -0.30 -17.06 23.29
N GLN A 342 -1.05 -18.18 23.45
CA GLN A 342 -0.59 -19.50 23.11
C GLN A 342 -0.91 -19.82 21.66
N ASP A 343 -0.01 -20.57 20.97
CA ASP A 343 -0.24 -21.01 19.61
C ASP A 343 -1.47 -21.93 19.54
N VAL A 344 -2.35 -21.68 18.59
CA VAL A 344 -3.53 -22.54 18.33
C VAL A 344 -3.17 -23.72 17.43
N GLU A 345 -3.93 -24.80 17.51
CA GLU A 345 -3.80 -25.93 16.59
C GLU A 345 -4.27 -25.56 15.18
N ARG A 346 -3.83 -26.33 14.19
CA ARG A 346 -4.28 -26.18 12.81
C ARG A 346 -5.81 -26.29 12.73
N GLY A 347 -6.42 -25.45 11.92
CA GLY A 347 -7.86 -25.33 11.78
C GLY A 347 -8.52 -24.42 12.80
N GLN A 348 -7.94 -24.18 13.96
CA GLN A 348 -8.46 -23.28 14.97
C GLN A 348 -8.23 -21.81 14.59
N VAL A 349 -9.14 -20.94 15.00
CA VAL A 349 -9.09 -19.51 14.79
C VAL A 349 -8.36 -18.85 15.96
N GLY A 350 -7.46 -17.92 15.64
CA GLY A 350 -6.76 -17.09 16.62
C GLY A 350 -6.28 -15.80 16.00
N GLU A 351 -5.67 -14.92 16.79
CA GLU A 351 -5.10 -13.67 16.30
C GLU A 351 -3.81 -13.92 15.52
N LEU A 352 -3.74 -13.35 14.30
CA LEU A 352 -2.58 -13.43 13.41
C LEU A 352 -1.50 -12.45 13.88
N LEU A 353 -0.30 -12.97 14.17
CA LEU A 353 0.84 -12.20 14.62
C LEU A 353 1.98 -12.23 13.61
N PHE A 354 2.74 -11.12 13.54
CA PHE A 354 3.88 -10.98 12.65
C PHE A 354 5.16 -10.63 13.42
N LYS A 355 6.29 -11.17 12.95
CA LYS A 355 7.62 -10.79 13.41
C LYS A 355 8.59 -10.83 12.24
N GLY A 356 9.59 -9.96 12.26
CA GLY A 356 10.64 -9.86 11.25
C GLY A 356 11.02 -8.41 10.97
N ASP A 357 12.01 -8.23 10.13
CA ASP A 357 12.54 -6.91 9.77
C ASP A 357 11.58 -6.09 8.88
N VAL A 358 10.46 -6.70 8.45
CA VAL A 358 9.34 -6.03 7.76
C VAL A 358 8.38 -5.33 8.73
N VAL A 359 8.49 -5.59 10.05
CA VAL A 359 7.58 -5.04 11.06
C VAL A 359 8.05 -3.67 11.50
N THR A 360 7.09 -2.72 11.61
CA THR A 360 7.35 -1.37 12.10
C THR A 360 7.90 -1.35 13.53
N LYS A 361 8.64 -0.32 13.85
CA LYS A 361 9.02 -0.01 15.25
C LYS A 361 7.89 0.62 16.05
N GLY A 362 6.80 1.03 15.40
CA GLY A 362 5.62 1.60 16.04
C GLY A 362 5.00 2.75 15.27
N TYR A 363 4.20 3.50 16.00
CA TYR A 363 3.50 4.67 15.50
C TYR A 363 4.21 5.95 15.89
N TRP A 364 4.25 6.91 14.98
CA TRP A 364 4.81 8.24 15.20
C TRP A 364 4.14 8.91 16.41
N ASN A 365 4.96 9.44 17.33
CA ASN A 365 4.53 10.11 18.56
C ASN A 365 3.44 9.38 19.38
N ASN A 366 3.29 8.05 19.21
CA ASN A 366 2.24 7.29 19.87
C ASN A 366 2.77 6.02 20.56
N PRO A 367 3.51 6.15 21.67
CA PRO A 367 4.07 5.01 22.39
C PRO A 367 2.99 4.10 23.00
N THR A 368 1.84 4.65 23.36
CA THR A 368 0.72 3.88 23.92
C THR A 368 0.14 2.90 22.90
N GLU A 369 -0.17 3.35 21.68
CA GLU A 369 -0.66 2.47 20.64
C GLU A 369 0.43 1.53 20.13
N THR A 370 1.67 1.96 20.11
CA THR A 370 2.83 1.10 19.81
C THR A 370 2.91 -0.07 20.78
N ALA A 371 2.84 0.19 22.10
CA ALA A 371 2.89 -0.86 23.12
C ALA A 371 1.66 -1.81 23.06
N LYS A 372 0.51 -1.32 22.61
CA LYS A 372 -0.67 -2.19 22.38
C LYS A 372 -0.49 -3.10 21.16
N ALA A 373 0.11 -2.56 20.11
CA ALA A 373 0.26 -3.29 18.85
C ALA A 373 1.46 -4.24 18.86
N ILE A 374 2.56 -3.90 19.54
CA ILE A 374 3.79 -4.70 19.54
C ILE A 374 4.05 -5.22 20.95
N LYS A 375 3.93 -6.53 21.15
CA LYS A 375 4.12 -7.20 22.44
C LYS A 375 5.10 -8.35 22.28
N GLY A 376 6.13 -8.44 23.15
CA GLY A 376 7.13 -9.49 23.07
C GLY A 376 7.87 -9.60 21.74
N GLY A 377 7.96 -8.48 20.99
CA GLY A 377 8.55 -8.43 19.65
C GLY A 377 7.67 -8.96 18.53
N TRP A 378 6.36 -9.22 18.80
CA TRP A 378 5.36 -9.61 17.84
C TRP A 378 4.36 -8.49 17.60
N LEU A 379 4.06 -8.19 16.34
CA LEU A 379 2.98 -7.31 15.96
C LEU A 379 1.67 -8.07 16.01
N HIS A 380 0.73 -7.59 16.81
CA HIS A 380 -0.66 -8.02 16.84
C HIS A 380 -1.43 -7.35 15.72
N SER A 381 -1.81 -8.11 14.70
CA SER A 381 -2.45 -7.54 13.50
C SER A 381 -3.88 -7.04 13.77
N GLY A 382 -4.54 -7.61 14.77
CA GLY A 382 -5.97 -7.46 14.99
C GLY A 382 -6.81 -8.21 13.96
N ASP A 383 -6.22 -9.05 13.12
CA ASP A 383 -6.91 -9.96 12.22
C ASP A 383 -6.98 -11.35 12.85
N LEU A 384 -8.14 -11.97 12.76
CA LEU A 384 -8.35 -13.37 13.13
C LEU A 384 -8.13 -14.24 11.91
N ALA A 385 -7.35 -15.31 12.08
CA ALA A 385 -7.01 -16.21 10.99
C ALA A 385 -6.97 -17.66 11.46
N ARG A 386 -7.01 -18.59 10.50
CA ARG A 386 -6.77 -20.01 10.71
C ARG A 386 -5.81 -20.53 9.64
N GLN A 387 -5.12 -21.62 9.94
CA GLN A 387 -4.25 -22.35 9.01
C GLN A 387 -4.88 -23.69 8.68
N ASP A 388 -4.96 -24.08 7.39
CA ASP A 388 -5.44 -25.40 7.01
C ASP A 388 -4.33 -26.48 7.11
N GLU A 389 -4.71 -27.75 6.90
CA GLU A 389 -3.81 -28.89 6.97
C GLU A 389 -2.64 -28.84 5.97
N GLU A 390 -2.83 -28.15 4.84
CA GLU A 390 -1.78 -27.93 3.82
C GLU A 390 -0.89 -26.71 4.11
N GLY A 391 -1.15 -25.99 5.21
CA GLY A 391 -0.35 -24.81 5.61
C GLY A 391 -0.79 -23.49 4.98
N PHE A 392 -1.96 -23.43 4.34
CA PHE A 392 -2.52 -22.19 3.80
C PHE A 392 -3.28 -21.43 4.87
N TYR A 393 -3.15 -20.10 4.85
CA TYR A 393 -3.78 -19.21 5.81
C TYR A 393 -5.03 -18.56 5.24
N TYR A 394 -6.03 -18.37 6.12
CA TYR A 394 -7.31 -17.74 5.81
C TYR A 394 -7.60 -16.68 6.86
N VAL A 395 -7.78 -15.44 6.44
CA VAL A 395 -8.32 -14.40 7.32
C VAL A 395 -9.82 -14.64 7.49
N VAL A 396 -10.25 -14.74 8.74
CA VAL A 396 -11.66 -15.02 9.10
C VAL A 396 -12.40 -13.69 9.26
N ASP A 397 -11.87 -12.78 10.10
CA ASP A 397 -12.43 -11.45 10.34
C ASP A 397 -11.41 -10.54 11.06
N ARG A 398 -11.81 -9.31 11.35
CA ARG A 398 -11.14 -8.45 12.31
C ARG A 398 -11.56 -8.81 13.74
N LYS A 399 -10.59 -8.90 14.66
CA LYS A 399 -10.86 -9.22 16.07
C LYS A 399 -11.90 -8.28 16.71
N LYS A 400 -11.90 -7.01 16.33
CA LYS A 400 -12.85 -6.00 16.81
C LYS A 400 -14.27 -6.14 16.27
N ASN A 401 -14.48 -6.88 15.17
CA ASN A 401 -15.79 -7.07 14.54
C ASN A 401 -16.48 -8.31 15.07
N MET A 402 -15.73 -9.30 15.56
CA MET A 402 -16.28 -10.52 16.17
C MET A 402 -17.19 -10.15 17.35
N TYR A 403 -18.32 -10.82 17.44
CA TYR A 403 -19.25 -10.71 18.57
C TYR A 403 -19.62 -12.09 19.10
N ILE A 404 -20.15 -12.13 20.33
CA ILE A 404 -20.48 -13.37 21.02
C ILE A 404 -22.00 -13.52 21.06
N SER A 405 -22.53 -14.55 20.41
CA SER A 405 -23.93 -14.88 20.37
C SER A 405 -24.18 -16.22 21.05
N GLY A 406 -24.89 -16.22 22.18
CA GLY A 406 -25.17 -17.46 22.91
C GLY A 406 -23.95 -18.23 23.41
N GLY A 407 -22.82 -17.57 23.61
CA GLY A 407 -21.57 -18.19 24.02
C GLY A 407 -20.63 -18.59 22.85
N GLU A 408 -21.11 -18.47 21.60
CA GLU A 408 -20.33 -18.78 20.40
C GLU A 408 -19.79 -17.52 19.73
N ASN A 409 -18.56 -17.58 19.23
CA ASN A 409 -17.96 -16.49 18.45
C ASN A 409 -18.59 -16.44 17.07
N VAL A 410 -19.16 -15.30 16.70
CA VAL A 410 -19.70 -15.04 15.37
C VAL A 410 -18.82 -14.03 14.64
N TYR A 411 -18.46 -14.37 13.41
CA TYR A 411 -17.61 -13.57 12.55
C TYR A 411 -18.47 -12.94 11.43
N PRO A 412 -18.74 -11.62 11.47
CA PRO A 412 -19.54 -10.94 10.45
C PRO A 412 -19.17 -11.28 9.02
N ALA A 413 -17.87 -11.31 8.72
CA ALA A 413 -17.38 -11.63 7.39
C ALA A 413 -17.76 -13.05 6.89
N GLU A 414 -17.96 -14.02 7.76
CA GLU A 414 -18.46 -15.36 7.39
C GLU A 414 -19.94 -15.29 6.96
N VAL A 415 -20.75 -14.56 7.73
CA VAL A 415 -22.18 -14.38 7.43
C VAL A 415 -22.34 -13.58 6.13
N GLU A 416 -21.58 -12.50 5.97
CA GLU A 416 -21.58 -11.67 4.75
C GLU A 416 -21.20 -12.50 3.51
N ARG A 417 -20.21 -13.37 3.62
CA ARG A 417 -19.80 -14.27 2.54
C ARG A 417 -20.95 -15.19 2.10
N VAL A 418 -21.74 -15.71 3.03
CA VAL A 418 -22.92 -16.52 2.71
C VAL A 418 -23.99 -15.65 2.05
N LEU A 419 -24.26 -14.46 2.58
CA LEU A 419 -25.23 -13.53 1.98
C LEU A 419 -24.88 -13.15 0.54
N HIS A 420 -23.59 -12.96 0.25
CA HIS A 420 -23.11 -12.67 -1.12
C HIS A 420 -23.33 -13.82 -2.12
N THR A 421 -23.57 -15.06 -1.66
CA THR A 421 -23.95 -16.16 -2.57
C THR A 421 -25.39 -16.05 -3.06
N HIS A 422 -26.23 -15.24 -2.40
CA HIS A 422 -27.62 -15.09 -2.78
C HIS A 422 -27.78 -14.32 -4.09
N PRO A 423 -28.57 -14.83 -5.07
CA PRO A 423 -28.64 -14.26 -6.42
C PRO A 423 -29.15 -12.82 -6.47
N CYS A 424 -29.96 -12.39 -5.50
CA CYS A 424 -30.55 -11.05 -5.43
C CYS A 424 -29.70 -10.04 -4.67
N ILE A 425 -28.66 -10.45 -3.93
CA ILE A 425 -27.86 -9.55 -3.08
C ILE A 425 -26.63 -9.05 -3.88
N ALA A 426 -26.46 -7.74 -3.92
CA ALA A 426 -25.29 -7.08 -4.48
C ALA A 426 -24.22 -6.86 -3.41
N GLU A 427 -24.63 -6.33 -2.23
CA GLU A 427 -23.74 -6.05 -1.11
C GLU A 427 -24.41 -6.45 0.20
N ALA A 428 -23.63 -6.85 1.19
CA ALA A 428 -24.09 -7.16 2.55
C ALA A 428 -23.09 -6.66 3.57
N ALA A 429 -23.58 -6.16 4.70
CA ALA A 429 -22.80 -5.85 5.90
C ALA A 429 -23.55 -6.38 7.13
N VAL A 430 -22.82 -7.00 8.05
CA VAL A 430 -23.35 -7.53 9.31
C VAL A 430 -22.71 -6.80 10.48
N VAL A 431 -23.53 -6.34 11.40
CA VAL A 431 -23.07 -5.66 12.62
C VAL A 431 -23.67 -6.31 13.86
N PRO A 432 -22.95 -6.36 14.99
CA PRO A 432 -23.51 -6.82 16.24
C PRO A 432 -24.62 -5.89 16.74
N THR A 433 -25.66 -6.48 17.32
CA THR A 433 -26.74 -5.75 17.95
C THR A 433 -27.09 -6.46 19.29
N PRO A 434 -27.26 -5.72 20.38
CA PRO A 434 -27.64 -6.33 21.66
C PRO A 434 -28.93 -7.14 21.54
N ASP A 435 -28.98 -8.31 22.20
CA ASP A 435 -30.12 -9.20 22.27
C ASP A 435 -30.28 -9.74 23.70
N GLU A 436 -31.52 -9.72 24.25
CA GLU A 436 -31.79 -10.12 25.64
C GLU A 436 -31.52 -11.61 25.89
N LYS A 437 -31.70 -12.46 24.89
CA LYS A 437 -31.56 -13.93 25.03
C LYS A 437 -30.12 -14.39 24.70
N TRP A 438 -29.51 -13.82 23.64
CA TRP A 438 -28.26 -14.29 23.08
C TRP A 438 -27.07 -13.43 23.47
N GLY A 439 -27.27 -12.29 24.18
CA GLY A 439 -26.28 -11.27 24.48
C GLY A 439 -26.11 -10.34 23.28
N GLU A 440 -25.64 -10.87 22.13
CA GLU A 440 -25.57 -10.16 20.87
C GLU A 440 -26.10 -11.03 19.73
N VAL A 441 -26.65 -10.40 18.69
CA VAL A 441 -27.07 -11.04 17.44
C VAL A 441 -26.60 -10.21 16.24
N GLY A 442 -26.42 -10.84 15.09
CA GLY A 442 -26.04 -10.15 13.85
C GLY A 442 -27.25 -9.47 13.20
N LYS A 443 -27.11 -8.17 12.92
CA LYS A 443 -28.05 -7.42 12.07
C LYS A 443 -27.43 -7.23 10.68
N ALA A 444 -28.05 -7.85 9.67
CA ALA A 444 -27.61 -7.74 8.29
C ALA A 444 -28.25 -6.54 7.58
N PHE A 445 -27.43 -5.73 6.92
CA PHE A 445 -27.84 -4.71 5.96
C PHE A 445 -27.49 -5.23 4.57
N VAL A 446 -28.46 -5.21 3.64
CA VAL A 446 -28.25 -5.74 2.28
C VAL A 446 -28.61 -4.71 1.22
N VAL A 447 -27.82 -4.67 0.15
CA VAL A 447 -28.14 -3.95 -1.07
C VAL A 447 -28.55 -4.96 -2.11
N LEU A 448 -29.71 -4.76 -2.74
CA LEU A 448 -30.20 -5.65 -3.79
C LEU A 448 -29.62 -5.28 -5.14
N LYS A 449 -29.48 -6.29 -6.00
CA LYS A 449 -29.16 -6.06 -7.42
C LYS A 449 -30.29 -5.30 -8.11
N PRO A 450 -30.00 -4.50 -9.15
CA PRO A 450 -31.04 -3.77 -9.88
C PRO A 450 -32.18 -4.70 -10.34
N GLY A 451 -33.43 -4.36 -9.98
CA GLY A 451 -34.62 -5.13 -10.33
C GLY A 451 -34.88 -6.38 -9.47
N ALA A 452 -34.03 -6.68 -8.49
CA ALA A 452 -34.25 -7.81 -7.57
C ALA A 452 -35.14 -7.39 -6.37
N SER A 453 -35.85 -8.37 -5.81
CA SER A 453 -36.58 -8.24 -4.56
C SER A 453 -36.26 -9.42 -3.63
N LEU A 454 -36.25 -9.19 -2.33
CA LEU A 454 -36.26 -10.24 -1.30
C LEU A 454 -37.64 -10.34 -0.68
N SER A 455 -38.13 -11.55 -0.57
CA SER A 455 -39.43 -11.87 0.12
C SER A 455 -39.16 -12.07 1.60
#